data_e8e32cbbbe9119e599bc7121128a4821
#
_entry.id   e8e32cbbbe9119e599bc7121128a4821
#
_cell.length_a   1.000
_cell.length_b   1.000
_cell.length_c   1.000
_cell.angle_alpha   90.00
_cell.angle_beta   90.00
_cell.angle_gamma   90.00
#
_symmetry.space_group_name_H-M   'P 1'
#
loop_
_entity.id
_entity.type
_entity.pdbx_description
1 polymer ?
#
loop_
_entity_poly.entity_id
_entity_poly.type
_entity_poly.pdbx_seq_one_letter_code
_entity_poly.pdbx_strand_id
1 'polypeptide(L)'
;LQQLSPVVKDDEWQMLCKYYDTPYFFSSQALKQTEYCTIELKKVYRQNDGTFLELLNRIRENRCDGQVLEALNRRYIPNFVPDKEEGYIRLVTHNYQAQRINDHELEQLPGRSYAFRAKIDGKFPEYSYPTDEVLELKRGAQVMFVKNDTSGEHRYYNGMIGEVTAVSADGIEVRSKGSDATFLLQEEEWTNAKY
;
A
#
# COMPACT_ATOMS: atom_id res chain seq x y z
N LEU A 1 -17.43 -6.72 1.25
CA LEU A 1 -17.34 -6.47 -0.20
C LEU A 1 -16.60 -5.19 -0.58
N GLN A 2 -16.03 -4.47 0.38
CA GLN A 2 -15.24 -3.24 0.14
C GLN A 2 -13.75 -3.48 0.21
N GLN A 3 -13.36 -4.68 0.53
CA GLN A 3 -11.98 -5.14 0.43
C GLN A 3 -11.71 -5.65 -0.98
N LEU A 4 -10.45 -5.72 -1.34
CA LEU A 4 -10.02 -6.35 -2.58
C LEU A 4 -10.58 -7.79 -2.63
N SER A 5 -11.01 -8.20 -3.82
CA SER A 5 -11.45 -9.57 -4.04
C SER A 5 -10.33 -10.54 -3.70
N PRO A 6 -10.65 -11.73 -3.18
CA PRO A 6 -9.67 -12.80 -3.03
C PRO A 6 -8.98 -13.07 -4.36
N VAL A 7 -7.66 -13.18 -4.34
CA VAL A 7 -6.88 -13.56 -5.51
C VAL A 7 -6.78 -15.07 -5.54
N VAL A 8 -7.56 -15.69 -6.42
CA VAL A 8 -7.56 -17.14 -6.63
C VAL A 8 -7.20 -17.36 -8.10
N LYS A 9 -6.22 -18.20 -8.37
CA LYS A 9 -5.81 -18.54 -9.74
C LYS A 9 -6.87 -19.45 -10.40
N ASP A 10 -6.93 -19.43 -11.73
CA ASP A 10 -7.94 -20.18 -12.45
C ASP A 10 -7.88 -21.69 -12.19
N ASP A 11 -6.69 -22.27 -12.11
CA ASP A 11 -6.47 -23.67 -11.77
C ASP A 11 -6.89 -24.01 -10.34
N GLU A 12 -6.61 -23.14 -9.39
CA GLU A 12 -7.06 -23.28 -8.01
C GLU A 12 -8.59 -23.19 -7.93
N TRP A 13 -9.19 -22.23 -8.65
CA TRP A 13 -10.64 -22.07 -8.66
C TRP A 13 -11.36 -23.26 -9.29
N GLN A 14 -10.82 -23.88 -10.36
CA GLN A 14 -11.37 -25.11 -10.93
C GLN A 14 -11.47 -26.26 -9.93
N MET A 15 -10.60 -26.32 -8.93
CA MET A 15 -10.69 -27.30 -7.86
C MET A 15 -11.68 -26.86 -6.76
N LEU A 16 -11.65 -25.58 -6.40
CA LEU A 16 -12.44 -25.04 -5.28
C LEU A 16 -13.92 -24.86 -5.61
N CYS A 17 -14.28 -24.56 -6.87
CA CYS A 17 -15.67 -24.34 -7.29
C CYS A 17 -16.57 -25.59 -7.15
N LYS A 18 -15.99 -26.79 -6.96
CA LYS A 18 -16.71 -28.01 -6.64
C LYS A 18 -17.28 -28.02 -5.22
N TYR A 19 -16.72 -27.21 -4.33
CA TYR A 19 -17.03 -27.17 -2.91
C TYR A 19 -17.57 -25.83 -2.43
N TYR A 20 -17.31 -24.75 -3.17
CA TYR A 20 -17.61 -23.37 -2.78
C TYR A 20 -18.27 -22.62 -3.92
N ASP A 21 -19.32 -21.87 -3.64
CA ASP A 21 -20.05 -21.08 -4.63
C ASP A 21 -19.26 -19.84 -5.06
N THR A 22 -18.43 -19.29 -4.17
CA THR A 22 -17.60 -18.11 -4.43
C THR A 22 -16.27 -18.22 -3.68
N PRO A 23 -15.23 -17.48 -4.13
CA PRO A 23 -13.94 -17.45 -3.42
C PRO A 23 -13.95 -16.59 -2.15
N TYR A 24 -15.08 -15.99 -1.80
CA TYR A 24 -15.19 -15.13 -0.63
C TYR A 24 -15.38 -15.95 0.65
N PHE A 25 -14.87 -15.41 1.78
CA PHE A 25 -14.90 -16.07 3.09
C PHE A 25 -16.30 -16.53 3.53
N PHE A 26 -17.37 -15.79 3.17
CA PHE A 26 -18.74 -16.12 3.53
C PHE A 26 -19.29 -17.37 2.82
N SER A 27 -18.60 -17.90 1.81
CA SER A 27 -18.89 -19.21 1.21
C SER A 27 -18.25 -20.37 1.98
N SER A 28 -17.45 -20.11 3.02
CA SER A 28 -16.76 -21.14 3.80
C SER A 28 -17.74 -22.11 4.44
N GLN A 29 -17.51 -23.42 4.25
CA GLN A 29 -18.30 -24.47 4.88
C GLN A 29 -18.08 -24.50 6.41
N ALA A 30 -16.86 -24.22 6.86
CA ALA A 30 -16.54 -24.12 8.29
C ALA A 30 -17.32 -22.96 8.93
N LEU A 31 -17.42 -21.81 8.29
CA LEU A 31 -18.17 -20.67 8.79
C LEU A 31 -19.68 -20.97 8.92
N LYS A 32 -20.25 -21.76 8.00
CA LYS A 32 -21.65 -22.18 8.04
C LYS A 32 -21.97 -23.11 9.23
N GLN A 33 -20.95 -23.79 9.76
CA GLN A 33 -21.08 -24.80 10.83
C GLN A 33 -20.59 -24.29 12.18
N THR A 34 -20.09 -23.06 12.25
CA THR A 34 -19.50 -22.50 13.47
C THR A 34 -20.36 -21.35 13.98
N GLU A 35 -20.61 -21.32 15.27
CA GLU A 35 -21.18 -20.14 15.92
C GLU A 35 -20.14 -19.03 15.92
N TYR A 36 -20.52 -17.85 15.45
CA TYR A 36 -19.65 -16.70 15.41
C TYR A 36 -20.36 -15.43 15.85
N CYS A 37 -19.59 -14.51 16.41
CA CYS A 37 -20.06 -13.18 16.78
C CYS A 37 -19.59 -12.17 15.73
N THR A 38 -20.51 -11.35 15.22
CA THR A 38 -20.19 -10.26 14.30
C THR A 38 -19.99 -8.98 15.07
N ILE A 39 -18.82 -8.36 14.93
CA ILE A 39 -18.51 -7.07 15.50
C ILE A 39 -18.36 -6.06 14.37
N GLU A 40 -19.23 -5.06 14.33
CA GLU A 40 -19.16 -3.97 13.36
C GLU A 40 -18.37 -2.80 13.92
N LEU A 41 -17.25 -2.43 13.26
CA LEU A 41 -16.48 -1.24 13.58
C LEU A 41 -17.12 -0.02 12.91
N LYS A 42 -17.65 0.92 13.71
CA LYS A 42 -18.41 2.08 13.21
C LYS A 42 -17.57 3.35 13.08
N LYS A 43 -16.49 3.48 13.88
CA LYS A 43 -15.67 4.68 13.89
C LYS A 43 -14.58 4.63 12.83
N VAL A 44 -14.54 5.62 11.96
CA VAL A 44 -13.50 5.79 10.94
C VAL A 44 -12.43 6.74 11.47
N TYR A 45 -11.18 6.31 11.50
CA TYR A 45 -10.03 7.09 11.95
C TYR A 45 -9.16 7.60 10.80
N ARG A 46 -9.24 6.97 9.63
CA ARG A 46 -8.38 7.27 8.47
C ARG A 46 -8.78 8.53 7.74
N GLN A 47 -10.06 8.92 7.80
CA GLN A 47 -10.62 10.02 7.04
C GLN A 47 -11.46 10.90 7.95
N ASN A 48 -11.20 12.22 7.92
CA ASN A 48 -11.89 13.21 8.74
C ASN A 48 -12.90 14.06 7.94
N ASP A 49 -12.87 14.00 6.59
CA ASP A 49 -13.83 14.69 5.74
C ASP A 49 -15.16 13.93 5.75
N GLY A 50 -16.15 14.45 6.50
CA GLY A 50 -17.47 13.84 6.65
C GLY A 50 -18.20 13.70 5.33
N THR A 51 -18.08 14.67 4.42
CA THR A 51 -18.73 14.63 3.09
C THR A 51 -18.15 13.52 2.24
N PHE A 52 -16.82 13.39 2.25
CA PHE A 52 -16.15 12.31 1.52
C PHE A 52 -16.46 10.94 2.11
N LEU A 53 -16.52 10.82 3.44
CA LEU A 53 -16.95 9.60 4.12
C LEU A 53 -18.36 9.18 3.73
N GLU A 54 -19.31 10.13 3.63
CA GLU A 54 -20.66 9.84 3.19
C GLU A 54 -20.69 9.31 1.75
N LEU A 55 -19.95 9.94 0.83
CA LEU A 55 -19.82 9.46 -0.55
C LEU A 55 -19.27 8.03 -0.60
N LEU A 56 -18.22 7.74 0.15
CA LEU A 56 -17.64 6.40 0.23
C LEU A 56 -18.62 5.39 0.81
N ASN A 57 -19.40 5.74 1.84
CA ASN A 57 -20.40 4.88 2.42
C ASN A 57 -21.55 4.59 1.45
N ARG A 58 -22.00 5.59 0.69
CA ARG A 58 -23.04 5.40 -0.35
C ARG A 58 -22.57 4.44 -1.44
N ILE A 59 -21.32 4.54 -1.90
CA ILE A 59 -20.73 3.58 -2.84
C ILE A 59 -20.69 2.19 -2.21
N ARG A 60 -20.23 2.10 -0.99
CA ARG A 60 -20.12 0.86 -0.21
C ARG A 60 -21.44 0.12 -0.10
N GLU A 61 -22.51 0.85 0.11
CA GLU A 61 -23.85 0.30 0.30
C GLU A 61 -24.60 0.14 -1.03
N ASN A 62 -23.91 0.26 -2.17
CA ASN A 62 -24.49 0.21 -3.51
C ASN A 62 -25.59 1.25 -3.73
N ARG A 63 -25.47 2.43 -3.12
CA ARG A 63 -26.36 3.59 -3.27
C ARG A 63 -25.69 4.70 -4.09
N CYS A 64 -24.99 4.29 -5.17
CA CYS A 64 -24.28 5.19 -6.06
C CYS A 64 -25.23 5.72 -7.14
N ASP A 65 -25.85 6.85 -6.90
CA ASP A 65 -26.70 7.58 -7.85
C ASP A 65 -25.95 8.67 -8.61
N GLY A 66 -26.68 9.41 -9.46
CA GLY A 66 -26.11 10.50 -10.26
C GLY A 66 -25.46 11.60 -9.43
N GLN A 67 -25.98 11.89 -8.23
CA GLN A 67 -25.40 12.92 -7.34
C GLN A 67 -24.05 12.48 -6.79
N VAL A 68 -23.91 11.20 -6.41
CA VAL A 68 -22.64 10.63 -5.94
C VAL A 68 -21.60 10.65 -7.06
N LEU A 69 -22.00 10.23 -8.26
CA LEU A 69 -21.12 10.25 -9.44
C LEU A 69 -20.68 11.67 -9.79
N GLU A 70 -21.59 12.63 -9.77
CA GLU A 70 -21.23 14.03 -10.02
C GLU A 70 -20.26 14.57 -8.97
N ALA A 71 -20.50 14.30 -7.68
CA ALA A 71 -19.63 14.73 -6.60
C ALA A 71 -18.21 14.13 -6.71
N LEU A 72 -18.10 12.86 -7.12
CA LEU A 72 -16.81 12.21 -7.39
C LEU A 72 -16.13 12.80 -8.63
N ASN A 73 -16.88 13.01 -9.71
CA ASN A 73 -16.35 13.54 -10.97
C ASN A 73 -15.85 14.98 -10.84
N ARG A 74 -16.34 15.77 -9.90
CA ARG A 74 -15.77 17.10 -9.58
C ARG A 74 -14.30 17.02 -9.11
N ARG A 75 -13.82 15.86 -8.66
CA ARG A 75 -12.43 15.63 -8.30
C ARG A 75 -11.57 15.20 -9.48
N TYR A 76 -12.17 14.94 -10.63
CA TYR A 76 -11.45 14.62 -11.85
C TYR A 76 -10.90 15.90 -12.49
N ILE A 77 -9.57 15.99 -12.52
CA ILE A 77 -8.83 17.10 -13.14
C ILE A 77 -8.09 16.53 -14.34
N PRO A 78 -8.50 16.84 -15.58
CA PRO A 78 -7.79 16.39 -16.77
C PRO A 78 -6.36 16.90 -16.76
N ASN A 79 -5.39 16.04 -17.13
CA ASN A 79 -3.97 16.39 -17.19
C ASN A 79 -3.41 16.96 -15.89
N PHE A 80 -3.91 16.50 -14.74
CA PHE A 80 -3.41 16.91 -13.43
C PHE A 80 -1.91 16.65 -13.31
N VAL A 81 -1.15 17.70 -13.02
CA VAL A 81 0.27 17.62 -12.69
C VAL A 81 0.39 17.94 -11.20
N PRO A 82 0.76 16.94 -10.38
CA PRO A 82 0.89 17.16 -8.94
C PRO A 82 2.07 18.09 -8.63
N ASP A 83 1.90 18.93 -7.62
CA ASP A 83 3.02 19.64 -7.02
C ASP A 83 3.89 18.62 -6.25
N LYS A 84 5.21 18.65 -6.51
CA LYS A 84 6.17 17.75 -5.86
C LYS A 84 6.26 17.97 -4.35
N GLU A 85 5.99 19.19 -3.89
CA GLU A 85 6.04 19.55 -2.47
C GLU A 85 4.84 18.97 -1.69
N GLU A 86 3.70 18.76 -2.34
CA GLU A 86 2.48 18.28 -1.68
C GLU A 86 2.48 16.77 -1.37
N GLY A 87 3.46 16.01 -1.89
CA GLY A 87 3.62 14.59 -1.56
C GLY A 87 2.56 13.68 -2.16
N TYR A 88 2.04 14.03 -3.34
CA TYR A 88 1.13 13.16 -4.07
C TYR A 88 1.75 11.80 -4.38
N ILE A 89 0.92 10.76 -4.34
CA ILE A 89 1.24 9.42 -4.81
C ILE A 89 0.32 9.07 -5.99
N ARG A 90 0.83 8.25 -6.92
CA ARG A 90 0.05 7.74 -8.04
C ARG A 90 -0.34 6.29 -7.79
N LEU A 91 -1.65 6.02 -7.80
CA LEU A 91 -2.16 4.66 -7.70
C LEU A 91 -2.33 4.07 -9.09
N VAL A 92 -1.79 2.89 -9.31
CA VAL A 92 -1.85 2.14 -10.56
C VAL A 92 -2.31 0.72 -10.32
N THR A 93 -2.78 0.05 -11.35
CA THR A 93 -3.33 -1.31 -11.25
C THR A 93 -2.28 -2.42 -11.31
N HIS A 94 -1.06 -2.12 -11.78
CA HIS A 94 -0.02 -3.12 -11.99
C HIS A 94 1.34 -2.62 -11.48
N ASN A 95 2.11 -3.50 -10.84
CA ASN A 95 3.42 -3.16 -10.26
C ASN A 95 4.41 -2.63 -11.31
N TYR A 96 4.43 -3.19 -12.53
CA TYR A 96 5.32 -2.71 -13.59
C TYR A 96 5.07 -1.25 -13.99
N GLN A 97 3.82 -0.77 -13.86
CA GLN A 97 3.49 0.64 -14.11
C GLN A 97 4.03 1.52 -13.01
N ALA A 98 3.89 1.08 -11.74
CA ALA A 98 4.46 1.78 -10.60
C ALA A 98 5.98 1.88 -10.74
N GLN A 99 6.64 0.77 -11.04
CA GLN A 99 8.09 0.72 -11.24
C GLN A 99 8.54 1.71 -12.30
N ARG A 100 7.94 1.67 -13.49
CA ARG A 100 8.30 2.57 -14.59
C ARG A 100 8.15 4.04 -14.24
N ILE A 101 7.14 4.40 -13.42
CA ILE A 101 6.94 5.76 -12.95
C ILE A 101 8.01 6.12 -11.94
N ASN A 102 8.28 5.24 -10.98
CA ASN A 102 9.29 5.45 -9.94
C ASN A 102 10.69 5.59 -10.54
N ASP A 103 11.07 4.72 -11.48
CA ASP A 103 12.37 4.79 -12.16
C ASP A 103 12.53 6.13 -12.90
N HIS A 104 11.49 6.55 -13.64
CA HIS A 104 11.50 7.83 -14.34
C HIS A 104 11.67 9.01 -13.38
N GLU A 105 10.91 9.04 -12.28
CA GLU A 105 11.04 10.14 -11.29
C GLU A 105 12.40 10.10 -10.58
N LEU A 106 12.92 8.90 -10.29
CA LEU A 106 14.25 8.75 -9.69
C LEU A 106 15.36 9.22 -10.63
N GLU A 107 15.26 8.94 -11.94
CA GLU A 107 16.21 9.42 -12.96
C GLU A 107 16.27 10.95 -13.02
N GLN A 108 15.13 11.63 -12.85
CA GLN A 108 15.05 13.10 -12.86
C GLN A 108 15.72 13.76 -11.64
N LEU A 109 15.94 13.02 -10.57
CA LEU A 109 16.61 13.55 -9.37
C LEU A 109 18.11 13.70 -9.63
N PRO A 110 18.72 14.85 -9.26
CA PRO A 110 20.15 15.05 -9.36
C PRO A 110 20.91 14.20 -8.34
N GLY A 111 22.19 13.98 -8.62
CA GLY A 111 23.10 13.33 -7.69
C GLY A 111 23.28 11.83 -7.91
N ARG A 112 23.98 11.21 -6.98
CA ARG A 112 24.36 9.80 -7.04
C ARG A 112 23.20 8.89 -6.67
N SER A 113 22.99 7.80 -7.42
CA SER A 113 22.16 6.67 -7.03
C SER A 113 22.91 5.74 -6.06
N TYR A 114 22.19 5.23 -5.08
CA TYR A 114 22.66 4.23 -4.11
C TYR A 114 21.79 3.00 -4.26
N ALA A 115 22.42 1.85 -4.45
CA ALA A 115 21.75 0.57 -4.62
C ALA A 115 21.93 -0.30 -3.34
N PHE A 116 20.81 -0.74 -2.80
CA PHE A 116 20.74 -1.61 -1.63
C PHE A 116 20.23 -2.97 -2.07
N ARG A 117 21.03 -4.00 -1.92
CA ARG A 117 20.67 -5.37 -2.30
C ARG A 117 20.16 -6.13 -1.08
N ALA A 118 18.97 -6.71 -1.22
CA ALA A 118 18.41 -7.59 -0.20
C ALA A 118 19.26 -8.84 -0.01
N LYS A 119 19.41 -9.28 1.24
CA LYS A 119 19.90 -10.62 1.58
C LYS A 119 18.70 -11.56 1.62
N ILE A 120 18.70 -12.59 0.77
CA ILE A 120 17.64 -13.58 0.72
C ILE A 120 18.18 -14.87 1.28
N ASP A 121 17.54 -15.38 2.34
CA ASP A 121 17.87 -16.66 2.95
C ASP A 121 16.71 -17.65 2.77
N GLY A 122 17.05 -18.89 2.44
CA GLY A 122 16.09 -19.95 2.18
C GLY A 122 15.25 -19.76 0.93
N LYS A 123 13.99 -20.26 0.98
CA LYS A 123 13.03 -20.18 -0.14
C LYS A 123 12.05 -19.04 0.08
N PHE A 124 12.43 -17.82 -0.31
CA PHE A 124 11.56 -16.66 -0.27
C PHE A 124 11.06 -16.36 -1.71
N PRO A 125 9.77 -16.53 -2.01
CA PRO A 125 9.27 -16.34 -3.36
C PRO A 125 9.34 -14.87 -3.77
N GLU A 126 9.78 -14.58 -5.00
CA GLU A 126 9.93 -13.22 -5.52
C GLU A 126 8.63 -12.39 -5.44
N TYR A 127 7.47 -13.01 -5.70
CA TYR A 127 6.17 -12.34 -5.59
C TYR A 127 5.80 -11.90 -4.17
N SER A 128 6.55 -12.35 -3.17
CA SER A 128 6.36 -11.99 -1.74
C SER A 128 7.38 -10.94 -1.28
N TYR A 129 8.24 -10.45 -2.15
CA TYR A 129 9.19 -9.41 -1.77
C TYR A 129 8.44 -8.12 -1.40
N PRO A 130 8.79 -7.49 -0.28
CA PRO A 130 8.17 -6.23 0.14
C PRO A 130 8.60 -5.05 -0.73
N THR A 131 9.79 -5.13 -1.32
CA THR A 131 10.40 -4.17 -2.24
C THR A 131 11.17 -4.95 -3.31
N ASP A 132 11.73 -4.26 -4.29
CA ASP A 132 12.63 -4.88 -5.25
C ASP A 132 13.87 -5.49 -4.55
N GLU A 133 14.43 -6.56 -5.12
CA GLU A 133 15.67 -7.18 -4.63
C GLU A 133 16.83 -6.18 -4.58
N VAL A 134 16.87 -5.25 -5.52
CA VAL A 134 17.80 -4.13 -5.53
C VAL A 134 17.00 -2.85 -5.45
N LEU A 135 16.99 -2.23 -4.28
CA LEU A 135 16.34 -0.94 -4.05
C LEU A 135 17.31 0.20 -4.40
N GLU A 136 16.98 0.99 -5.41
CA GLU A 136 17.73 2.18 -5.77
C GLU A 136 17.12 3.44 -5.17
N LEU A 137 17.96 4.29 -4.55
CA LEU A 137 17.54 5.53 -3.92
C LEU A 137 18.51 6.67 -4.26
N LYS A 138 17.97 7.87 -4.32
CA LYS A 138 18.73 9.13 -4.38
C LYS A 138 18.27 10.07 -3.26
N ARG A 139 19.13 11.01 -2.88
CA ARG A 139 18.72 12.12 -2.04
C ARG A 139 17.60 12.90 -2.73
N GLY A 140 16.55 13.28 -2.00
CA GLY A 140 15.35 13.92 -2.51
C GLY A 140 14.30 12.94 -3.05
N ALA A 141 14.55 11.63 -3.05
CA ALA A 141 13.55 10.65 -3.45
C ALA A 141 12.40 10.60 -2.46
N GLN A 142 11.17 10.68 -2.98
CA GLN A 142 9.98 10.40 -2.18
C GLN A 142 9.85 8.91 -1.99
N VAL A 143 9.65 8.49 -0.75
CA VAL A 143 9.53 7.08 -0.37
C VAL A 143 8.25 6.86 0.44
N MET A 144 7.74 5.62 0.38
CA MET A 144 6.64 5.16 1.22
C MET A 144 7.13 4.01 2.10
N PHE A 145 6.84 4.08 3.39
CA PHE A 145 7.14 2.98 4.31
C PHE A 145 6.22 1.79 4.05
N VAL A 146 6.78 0.61 3.93
CA VAL A 146 6.04 -0.65 3.68
C VAL A 146 5.93 -1.54 4.93
N LYS A 147 6.35 -1.02 6.08
CA LYS A 147 6.31 -1.69 7.39
C LYS A 147 6.08 -0.66 8.49
N ASN A 148 5.48 -1.09 9.60
CA ASN A 148 5.41 -0.29 10.81
C ASN A 148 6.76 -0.34 11.55
N ASP A 149 7.10 0.73 12.26
CA ASP A 149 8.27 0.76 13.13
C ASP A 149 8.14 -0.31 14.23
N THR A 150 9.10 -1.23 14.26
CA THR A 150 9.15 -2.33 15.24
C THR A 150 9.99 -2.01 16.47
N SER A 151 10.62 -0.82 16.53
CA SER A 151 11.48 -0.41 17.65
C SER A 151 10.71 -0.10 18.95
N GLY A 152 9.38 0.05 18.86
CA GLY A 152 8.52 0.48 19.97
C GLY A 152 8.38 2.01 20.10
N GLU A 153 9.13 2.79 19.33
CA GLU A 153 9.04 4.27 19.34
C GLU A 153 7.93 4.78 18.40
N HIS A 154 7.37 3.92 17.53
CA HIS A 154 6.29 4.25 16.59
C HIS A 154 6.58 5.46 15.70
N ARG A 155 7.83 5.61 15.25
CA ARG A 155 8.30 6.75 14.46
C ARG A 155 7.66 6.83 13.08
N TYR A 156 7.37 5.66 12.49
CA TYR A 156 6.74 5.53 11.18
C TYR A 156 5.76 4.35 11.14
N TYR A 157 4.89 4.39 10.16
CA TYR A 157 3.89 3.35 9.92
C TYR A 157 3.78 3.01 8.44
N ASN A 158 3.25 1.84 8.14
CA ASN A 158 3.01 1.38 6.77
C ASN A 158 2.09 2.37 6.02
N GLY A 159 2.53 2.84 4.85
CA GLY A 159 1.85 3.85 4.05
C GLY A 159 2.26 5.30 4.34
N MET A 160 3.09 5.55 5.34
CA MET A 160 3.61 6.90 5.61
C MET A 160 4.57 7.33 4.49
N ILE A 161 4.48 8.59 4.08
CA ILE A 161 5.33 9.17 3.04
C ILE A 161 6.47 9.95 3.68
N GLY A 162 7.66 9.82 3.12
CA GLY A 162 8.85 10.54 3.50
C GLY A 162 9.70 10.93 2.31
N GLU A 163 10.77 11.67 2.59
CA GLU A 163 11.79 12.09 1.63
C GLU A 163 13.17 11.68 2.12
N VAL A 164 13.97 11.07 1.27
CA VAL A 164 15.37 10.72 1.58
C VAL A 164 16.21 11.98 1.68
N THR A 165 16.71 12.30 2.87
CA THR A 165 17.54 13.48 3.13
C THR A 165 19.03 13.17 3.02
N ALA A 166 19.43 11.96 3.45
CA ALA A 166 20.82 11.51 3.33
C ALA A 166 20.90 9.99 3.17
N VAL A 167 21.98 9.54 2.57
CA VAL A 167 22.35 8.12 2.48
C VAL A 167 23.80 8.00 2.95
N SER A 168 24.04 7.16 3.94
CA SER A 168 25.35 6.93 4.55
C SER A 168 25.62 5.44 4.76
N ALA A 169 26.81 5.11 5.28
CA ALA A 169 27.14 3.75 5.67
C ALA A 169 26.30 3.26 6.87
N ASP A 170 25.82 4.17 7.70
CA ASP A 170 25.03 3.87 8.90
C ASP A 170 23.55 3.67 8.61
N GLY A 171 23.08 4.02 7.41
CA GLY A 171 21.70 3.85 6.99
C GLY A 171 21.17 4.99 6.11
N ILE A 172 19.87 5.02 5.97
CA ILE A 172 19.13 5.98 5.14
C ILE A 172 18.39 6.93 6.06
N GLU A 173 18.69 8.22 5.94
CA GLU A 173 17.95 9.26 6.66
C GLU A 173 16.73 9.67 5.88
N VAL A 174 15.55 9.62 6.52
CA VAL A 174 14.26 9.97 5.91
C VAL A 174 13.56 11.02 6.78
N ARG A 175 13.10 12.08 6.14
CA ARG A 175 12.23 13.09 6.74
C ARG A 175 10.78 12.76 6.43
N SER A 176 9.92 12.73 7.43
CA SER A 176 8.49 12.52 7.25
C SER A 176 7.85 13.70 6.50
N LYS A 177 6.99 13.42 5.51
CA LYS A 177 6.10 14.45 4.96
C LYS A 177 4.90 14.62 5.90
N GLY A 178 4.70 15.83 6.41
CA GLY A 178 3.62 16.15 7.36
C GLY A 178 4.08 16.33 8.81
N SER A 179 5.34 16.02 9.12
CA SER A 179 6.04 16.44 10.33
C SER A 179 7.50 16.66 9.97
N ASP A 180 8.19 17.56 10.65
CA ASP A 180 9.64 17.77 10.43
C ASP A 180 10.50 16.68 11.09
N ALA A 181 9.88 15.56 11.49
CA ALA A 181 10.60 14.46 12.11
C ALA A 181 11.49 13.76 11.09
N THR A 182 12.75 13.61 11.44
CA THR A 182 13.76 12.89 10.66
C THR A 182 14.22 11.69 11.48
N PHE A 183 14.38 10.54 10.82
CA PHE A 183 14.84 9.32 11.45
C PHE A 183 15.76 8.54 10.54
N LEU A 184 16.72 7.87 11.15
CA LEU A 184 17.65 6.97 10.48
C LEU A 184 17.01 5.59 10.37
N LEU A 185 16.88 5.10 9.13
CA LEU A 185 16.41 3.75 8.83
C LEU A 185 17.62 2.82 8.75
N GLN A 186 17.46 1.66 9.37
CA GLN A 186 18.40 0.55 9.29
C GLN A 186 17.79 -0.60 8.46
N GLU A 187 18.55 -1.65 8.28
CA GLU A 187 18.08 -2.87 7.62
C GLU A 187 16.92 -3.48 8.42
N GLU A 188 15.89 -3.90 7.70
CA GLU A 188 14.70 -4.56 8.26
C GLU A 188 14.55 -5.97 7.70
N GLU A 189 14.01 -6.87 8.50
CA GLU A 189 13.81 -8.26 8.12
C GLU A 189 12.34 -8.59 7.88
N TRP A 190 12.08 -9.37 6.84
CA TRP A 190 10.76 -9.97 6.56
C TRP A 190 10.90 -11.49 6.54
N THR A 191 10.00 -12.17 7.21
CA THR A 191 9.93 -13.62 7.23
C THR A 191 8.68 -14.12 6.53
N ASN A 192 8.83 -15.16 5.71
CA ASN A 192 7.72 -15.89 5.12
C ASN A 192 7.64 -17.28 5.77
N ALA A 193 6.99 -17.36 6.93
CA ALA A 193 6.79 -18.63 7.62
C ALA A 193 5.64 -19.40 6.96
N LYS A 194 5.92 -20.61 6.47
CA LYS A 194 4.88 -21.58 6.11
C LYS A 194 4.67 -22.50 7.32
N TYR A 195 3.45 -22.53 7.81
CA TYR A 195 3.01 -23.48 8.81
C TYR A 195 2.51 -24.74 8.16
#